data_4e74bc44b5f2e31b4f22adb56ed26399
#
_entry.id   4e74bc44b5f2e31b4f22adb56ed26399
#
_cell.length_a   1.000
_cell.length_b   1.000
_cell.length_c   1.000
_cell.angle_alpha   90.00
_cell.angle_beta   90.00
_cell.angle_gamma   90.00
#
_symmetry.space_group_name_H-M   'P 1'
#
loop_
_entity.id
_entity.type
_entity.pdbx_description
1 polymer ?
#
loop_
_entity_poly.entity_id
_entity_poly.type
_entity_poly.pdbx_seq_one_letter_code
_entity_poly.pdbx_strand_id
1 'polypeptide(L)'
;MNNISDIKHAFYINLSSRPDRKQHVEEQLKIMGINGERFNAIKLANGALGCSLSHLKCLETAKENNWPHLLVIEDDIKFLDPNLFKTQMSKFLTNHKSWDVVIVGGNNVPPYQKVDDTCVKVSSCQTTTGYLVNGHYFDTLIENFRTGIKHLIENPHLHILYAIDKYWFNLQKIHNWFLIIPLTVTQREDYSDIEKRATNYAQVMTDLDKEWFFNKPQQQQLPSNMVASSNKIAQLSITSEPIKSNIKLNTGSKPSMSINMKI
;
A
#
# COMPACT_ATOMS: atom_id res chain seq x y z
N MET A 1 -11.22 -11.04 15.11
CA MET A 1 -11.32 -11.96 13.95
C MET A 1 -10.58 -13.24 14.27
N ASN A 2 -11.07 -14.39 13.81
CA ASN A 2 -10.46 -15.71 14.02
C ASN A 2 -10.16 -16.44 12.70
N ASN A 3 -10.76 -16.01 11.60
CA ASN A 3 -10.53 -16.60 10.29
C ASN A 3 -10.85 -15.59 9.17
N ILE A 4 -10.53 -15.95 7.94
CA ILE A 4 -10.72 -15.07 6.77
C ILE A 4 -12.19 -14.73 6.51
N SER A 5 -13.14 -15.60 6.89
CA SER A 5 -14.58 -15.34 6.72
C SER A 5 -15.14 -14.30 7.68
N ASP A 6 -14.35 -13.86 8.66
CA ASP A 6 -14.69 -12.75 9.56
C ASP A 6 -14.43 -11.39 8.93
N ILE A 7 -13.76 -11.34 7.78
CA ILE A 7 -13.57 -10.12 7.00
C ILE A 7 -14.91 -9.73 6.36
N LYS A 8 -15.62 -8.80 7.01
CA LYS A 8 -16.97 -8.35 6.58
C LYS A 8 -16.96 -7.06 5.79
N HIS A 9 -15.87 -6.29 5.88
CA HIS A 9 -15.72 -5.00 5.22
C HIS A 9 -14.50 -5.07 4.30
N ALA A 10 -14.76 -5.05 3.00
CA ALA A 10 -13.74 -5.12 1.97
C ALA A 10 -14.08 -4.19 0.80
N PHE A 11 -13.13 -3.35 0.40
CA PHE A 11 -13.20 -2.60 -0.84
C PHE A 11 -12.19 -3.15 -1.85
N TYR A 12 -12.61 -3.25 -3.12
CA TYR A 12 -11.67 -3.34 -4.22
C TYR A 12 -11.69 -2.05 -5.05
N ILE A 13 -10.50 -1.48 -5.26
CA ILE A 13 -10.31 -0.22 -5.98
C ILE A 13 -10.17 -0.54 -7.46
N ASN A 14 -11.06 0.04 -8.30
CA ASN A 14 -11.07 -0.21 -9.73
C ASN A 14 -11.49 1.03 -10.52
N LEU A 15 -10.73 1.34 -11.57
CA LEU A 15 -11.10 2.37 -12.56
C LEU A 15 -12.30 1.93 -13.39
N SER A 16 -13.26 2.81 -13.61
CA SER A 16 -14.43 2.52 -14.46
C SER A 16 -14.06 2.18 -15.91
N SER A 17 -12.89 2.65 -16.36
CA SER A 17 -12.33 2.34 -17.68
C SER A 17 -11.68 0.96 -17.78
N ARG A 18 -11.61 0.18 -16.66
CA ARG A 18 -10.98 -1.14 -16.62
C ARG A 18 -11.99 -2.23 -16.19
N PRO A 19 -13.00 -2.51 -17.04
CA PRO A 19 -13.97 -3.58 -16.76
C PRO A 19 -13.31 -4.98 -16.74
N ASP A 20 -12.22 -5.17 -17.49
CA ASP A 20 -11.41 -6.36 -17.48
C ASP A 20 -10.80 -6.67 -16.11
N ARG A 21 -10.27 -5.65 -15.43
CA ARG A 21 -9.73 -5.76 -14.09
C ARG A 21 -10.83 -5.94 -13.04
N LYS A 22 -11.98 -5.28 -13.24
CA LYS A 22 -13.15 -5.50 -12.40
C LYS A 22 -13.55 -6.96 -12.36
N GLN A 23 -13.75 -7.58 -13.52
CA GLN A 23 -14.08 -9.00 -13.63
C GLN A 23 -13.02 -9.86 -12.92
N HIS A 24 -11.75 -9.59 -13.18
CA HIS A 24 -10.64 -10.33 -12.59
C HIS A 24 -10.68 -10.29 -11.04
N VAL A 25 -10.77 -9.11 -10.44
CA VAL A 25 -10.76 -9.00 -8.97
C VAL A 25 -12.00 -9.62 -8.33
N GLU A 26 -13.17 -9.51 -8.97
CA GLU A 26 -14.39 -10.15 -8.50
C GLU A 26 -14.28 -11.68 -8.51
N GLU A 27 -13.63 -12.26 -9.52
CA GLU A 27 -13.29 -13.69 -9.58
C GLU A 27 -12.32 -14.07 -8.44
N GLN A 28 -11.26 -13.28 -8.20
CA GLN A 28 -10.32 -13.52 -7.10
C GLN A 28 -11.03 -13.47 -5.74
N LEU A 29 -11.85 -12.46 -5.49
CA LEU A 29 -12.62 -12.34 -4.24
C LEU A 29 -13.61 -13.50 -4.05
N LYS A 30 -14.28 -13.94 -5.12
CA LYS A 30 -15.17 -15.11 -5.10
C LYS A 30 -14.40 -16.39 -4.71
N ILE A 31 -13.21 -16.61 -5.29
CA ILE A 31 -12.35 -17.75 -4.93
C ILE A 31 -11.97 -17.68 -3.45
N MET A 32 -11.73 -16.49 -2.93
CA MET A 32 -11.38 -16.28 -1.53
C MET A 32 -12.56 -16.37 -0.58
N GLY A 33 -13.80 -16.30 -1.08
CA GLY A 33 -15.01 -16.25 -0.26
C GLY A 33 -15.18 -14.91 0.47
N ILE A 34 -14.65 -13.84 -0.09
CA ILE A 34 -14.71 -12.48 0.44
C ILE A 34 -15.74 -11.67 -0.37
N ASN A 35 -16.68 -11.06 0.33
CA ASN A 35 -17.62 -10.11 -0.27
C ASN A 35 -16.97 -8.71 -0.30
N GLY A 36 -16.42 -8.34 -1.47
CA GLY A 36 -15.84 -7.03 -1.67
C GLY A 36 -16.81 -6.08 -2.38
N GLU A 37 -16.87 -4.86 -1.90
CA GLU A 37 -17.59 -3.76 -2.56
C GLU A 37 -16.64 -2.98 -3.47
N ARG A 38 -17.13 -2.58 -4.66
CA ARG A 38 -16.34 -1.79 -5.59
C ARG A 38 -16.20 -0.36 -5.11
N PHE A 39 -14.96 0.07 -4.90
CA PHE A 39 -14.60 1.49 -4.77
C PHE A 39 -14.23 2.04 -6.15
N ASN A 40 -14.95 3.08 -6.61
CA ASN A 40 -14.63 3.69 -7.90
C ASN A 40 -13.36 4.54 -7.78
N ALA A 41 -12.28 4.07 -8.39
CA ALA A 41 -10.96 4.69 -8.27
C ALA A 41 -10.95 6.15 -8.76
N ILE A 42 -10.23 7.00 -8.04
CA ILE A 42 -10.03 8.40 -8.40
C ILE A 42 -8.98 8.46 -9.52
N LYS A 43 -9.42 8.87 -10.72
CA LYS A 43 -8.55 9.02 -11.88
C LYS A 43 -7.98 10.43 -11.94
N LEU A 44 -6.65 10.55 -11.86
CA LEU A 44 -5.93 11.79 -12.03
C LEU A 44 -4.81 11.62 -13.08
N ALA A 45 -4.32 12.74 -13.62
CA ALA A 45 -3.17 12.75 -14.53
C ALA A 45 -1.90 12.19 -13.84
N ASN A 46 -1.72 12.51 -12.57
CA ASN A 46 -0.75 11.84 -11.70
C ASN A 46 -1.41 10.58 -11.12
N GLY A 47 -1.08 9.41 -11.68
CA GLY A 47 -1.65 8.13 -11.27
C GLY A 47 -1.33 7.75 -9.83
N ALA A 48 -0.12 8.06 -9.34
CA ALA A 48 0.26 7.80 -7.95
C ALA A 48 -0.59 8.62 -6.97
N LEU A 49 -0.92 9.87 -7.30
CA LEU A 49 -1.79 10.71 -6.51
C LEU A 49 -3.25 10.18 -6.53
N GLY A 50 -3.74 9.77 -7.70
CA GLY A 50 -5.08 9.19 -7.83
C GLY A 50 -5.23 7.89 -7.03
N CYS A 51 -4.23 7.01 -7.08
CA CYS A 51 -4.13 5.81 -6.26
C CYS A 51 -4.15 6.16 -4.78
N SER A 52 -3.26 7.04 -4.32
CA SER A 52 -3.15 7.46 -2.93
C SER A 52 -4.46 8.02 -2.37
N LEU A 53 -5.15 8.88 -3.14
CA LEU A 53 -6.45 9.43 -2.76
C LEU A 53 -7.56 8.37 -2.71
N SER A 54 -7.53 7.37 -3.59
CA SER A 54 -8.50 6.28 -3.56
C SER A 54 -8.37 5.45 -2.29
N HIS A 55 -7.15 5.08 -1.93
CA HIS A 55 -6.89 4.35 -0.68
C HIS A 55 -7.25 5.17 0.57
N LEU A 56 -6.92 6.47 0.59
CA LEU A 56 -7.31 7.37 1.68
C LEU A 56 -8.83 7.38 1.86
N LYS A 57 -9.58 7.53 0.77
CA LYS A 57 -11.05 7.56 0.82
C LYS A 57 -11.67 6.25 1.29
N CYS A 58 -11.10 5.10 0.95
CA CYS A 58 -11.51 3.81 1.51
C CYS A 58 -11.39 3.80 3.04
N LEU A 59 -10.28 4.28 3.59
CA LEU A 59 -10.06 4.34 5.04
C LEU A 59 -10.99 5.36 5.73
N GLU A 60 -11.18 6.54 5.13
CA GLU A 60 -12.09 7.55 5.64
C GLU A 60 -13.53 7.01 5.71
N THR A 61 -13.98 6.32 4.65
CA THR A 61 -15.30 5.66 4.62
C THR A 61 -15.44 4.62 5.72
N ALA A 62 -14.44 3.79 5.93
CA ALA A 62 -14.46 2.77 6.99
C ALA A 62 -14.53 3.41 8.38
N LYS A 63 -13.78 4.48 8.61
CA LYS A 63 -13.81 5.24 9.87
C LYS A 63 -15.17 5.88 10.11
N GLU A 64 -15.72 6.58 9.10
CA GLU A 64 -17.03 7.25 9.18
C GLU A 64 -18.16 6.25 9.52
N ASN A 65 -18.07 5.02 9.01
CA ASN A 65 -19.02 3.95 9.30
C ASN A 65 -18.69 3.16 10.57
N ASN A 66 -17.65 3.52 11.33
CA ASN A 66 -17.21 2.82 12.53
C ASN A 66 -16.96 1.33 12.30
N TRP A 67 -16.41 0.94 11.16
CA TRP A 67 -16.10 -0.45 10.87
C TRP A 67 -14.96 -0.95 11.77
N PRO A 68 -15.04 -2.19 12.27
CA PRO A 68 -14.00 -2.74 13.14
C PRO A 68 -12.71 -3.10 12.39
N HIS A 69 -12.78 -3.19 11.07
CA HIS A 69 -11.66 -3.47 10.16
C HIS A 69 -12.04 -3.08 8.73
N LEU A 70 -11.02 -2.96 7.86
CA LEU A 70 -11.21 -2.82 6.42
C LEU A 70 -10.12 -3.61 5.69
N LEU A 71 -10.53 -4.44 4.74
CA LEU A 71 -9.66 -5.00 3.71
C LEU A 71 -9.71 -4.09 2.48
N VAL A 72 -8.56 -3.59 2.04
CA VAL A 72 -8.43 -2.85 0.76
C VAL A 72 -7.64 -3.70 -0.21
N ILE A 73 -8.14 -3.83 -1.43
CA ILE A 73 -7.56 -4.65 -2.51
C ILE A 73 -7.50 -3.83 -3.79
N GLU A 74 -6.41 -3.94 -4.54
CA GLU A 74 -6.30 -3.43 -5.91
C GLU A 74 -6.87 -4.44 -6.92
N ASP A 75 -7.33 -3.95 -8.07
CA ASP A 75 -8.05 -4.73 -9.07
C ASP A 75 -7.16 -5.68 -9.89
N ASP A 76 -5.86 -5.68 -9.65
CA ASP A 76 -4.87 -6.58 -10.25
C ASP A 76 -4.33 -7.67 -9.30
N ILE A 77 -4.85 -7.76 -8.07
CA ILE A 77 -4.45 -8.82 -7.15
C ILE A 77 -4.66 -10.21 -7.76
N LYS A 78 -3.70 -11.10 -7.53
CA LYS A 78 -3.77 -12.50 -7.98
C LYS A 78 -3.31 -13.43 -6.86
N PHE A 79 -4.20 -14.34 -6.43
CA PHE A 79 -3.87 -15.40 -5.49
C PHE A 79 -3.31 -16.61 -6.28
N LEU A 80 -2.05 -16.93 -6.06
CA LEU A 80 -1.36 -18.05 -6.73
C LEU A 80 -1.75 -19.40 -6.10
N ASP A 81 -1.91 -19.41 -4.77
CA ASP A 81 -2.44 -20.54 -4.00
C ASP A 81 -3.49 -20.05 -3.01
N PRO A 82 -4.76 -19.94 -3.44
CA PRO A 82 -5.84 -19.44 -2.59
C PRO A 82 -6.08 -20.29 -1.33
N ASN A 83 -5.89 -21.61 -1.42
CA ASN A 83 -6.15 -22.50 -0.28
C ASN A 83 -5.09 -22.36 0.80
N LEU A 84 -3.83 -22.29 0.39
CA LEU A 84 -2.73 -22.06 1.31
C LEU A 84 -2.87 -20.66 1.96
N PHE A 85 -3.16 -19.63 1.17
CA PHE A 85 -3.38 -18.28 1.70
C PHE A 85 -4.51 -18.25 2.73
N LYS A 86 -5.68 -18.84 2.44
CA LYS A 86 -6.81 -18.92 3.38
C LYS A 86 -6.40 -19.59 4.70
N THR A 87 -5.65 -20.67 4.59
CA THR A 87 -5.17 -21.43 5.75
C THR A 87 -4.25 -20.58 6.62
N GLN A 88 -3.25 -19.92 6.02
CA GLN A 88 -2.27 -19.11 6.73
C GLN A 88 -2.91 -17.84 7.33
N MET A 89 -3.75 -17.16 6.56
CA MET A 89 -4.46 -15.97 7.04
C MET A 89 -5.39 -16.30 8.21
N SER A 90 -6.10 -17.44 8.16
CA SER A 90 -6.97 -17.88 9.26
C SER A 90 -6.17 -18.25 10.51
N LYS A 91 -5.05 -18.97 10.36
CA LYS A 91 -4.13 -19.23 11.47
C LYS A 91 -3.60 -17.96 12.09
N PHE A 92 -3.14 -17.01 11.25
CA PHE A 92 -2.68 -15.70 11.70
C PHE A 92 -3.76 -15.00 12.54
N LEU A 93 -4.97 -14.84 12.01
CA LEU A 93 -6.08 -14.17 12.70
C LEU A 93 -6.50 -14.87 14.01
N THR A 94 -6.32 -16.19 14.09
CA THR A 94 -6.58 -16.95 15.30
C THR A 94 -5.50 -16.69 16.36
N ASN A 95 -4.24 -16.71 15.98
CA ASN A 95 -3.11 -16.72 16.91
C ASN A 95 -2.64 -15.31 17.28
N HIS A 96 -2.78 -14.33 16.38
CA HIS A 96 -2.33 -12.96 16.58
C HIS A 96 -3.51 -12.03 16.78
N LYS A 97 -3.60 -11.40 17.95
CA LYS A 97 -4.68 -10.44 18.28
C LYS A 97 -4.19 -8.99 18.30
N SER A 98 -2.89 -8.78 18.42
CA SER A 98 -2.27 -7.45 18.46
C SER A 98 -1.59 -7.15 17.11
N TRP A 99 -2.39 -6.72 16.14
CA TRP A 99 -1.92 -6.27 14.84
C TRP A 99 -2.61 -4.97 14.44
N ASP A 100 -1.90 -4.14 13.71
CA ASP A 100 -2.38 -2.87 13.18
C ASP A 100 -2.75 -3.01 11.70
N VAL A 101 -1.85 -3.61 10.91
CA VAL A 101 -2.06 -3.89 9.49
C VAL A 101 -1.51 -5.28 9.14
N VAL A 102 -2.27 -6.01 8.32
CA VAL A 102 -1.84 -7.28 7.72
C VAL A 102 -1.76 -7.09 6.21
N ILE A 103 -0.56 -7.17 5.66
CA ILE A 103 -0.33 -7.12 4.22
C ILE A 103 -0.67 -8.49 3.62
N VAL A 104 -1.60 -8.49 2.68
CA VAL A 104 -2.08 -9.68 1.96
C VAL A 104 -1.10 -10.05 0.87
N GLY A 105 -0.62 -9.05 0.13
CA GLY A 105 0.38 -9.20 -0.92
C GLY A 105 1.20 -7.93 -1.05
N GLY A 106 2.52 -8.07 -1.03
CA GLY A 106 3.41 -6.93 -1.06
C GLY A 106 4.82 -7.31 -1.51
N ASN A 107 5.56 -6.31 -1.95
CA ASN A 107 6.97 -6.42 -2.30
C ASN A 107 7.81 -6.08 -1.06
N ASN A 108 8.14 -7.09 -0.25
CA ASN A 108 8.96 -6.90 0.94
C ASN A 108 10.43 -6.71 0.56
N VAL A 109 11.09 -5.75 1.20
CA VAL A 109 12.54 -5.55 1.13
C VAL A 109 13.14 -5.87 2.50
N PRO A 110 14.10 -6.80 2.61
CA PRO A 110 14.77 -7.06 3.87
C PRO A 110 15.40 -5.80 4.50
N PRO A 111 15.54 -5.73 5.84
CA PRO A 111 15.29 -6.80 6.80
C PRO A 111 13.81 -6.93 7.20
N TYR A 112 13.45 -8.11 7.65
CA TYR A 112 12.18 -8.43 8.29
C TYR A 112 12.43 -9.31 9.52
N GLN A 113 11.43 -9.43 10.40
CA GLN A 113 11.49 -10.33 11.55
C GLN A 113 10.51 -11.50 11.34
N LYS A 114 11.05 -12.73 11.28
CA LYS A 114 10.18 -13.92 11.29
C LYS A 114 9.48 -14.02 12.64
N VAL A 115 8.15 -14.17 12.61
CA VAL A 115 7.32 -14.32 13.81
C VAL A 115 6.97 -15.79 14.02
N ASP A 116 6.35 -16.41 13.03
CA ASP A 116 6.02 -17.84 13.01
C ASP A 116 5.87 -18.35 11.56
N ASP A 117 5.15 -19.47 11.39
CA ASP A 117 4.93 -20.08 10.06
C ASP A 117 3.90 -19.31 9.21
N THR A 118 3.17 -18.36 9.79
CA THR A 118 2.08 -17.65 9.13
C THR A 118 2.46 -16.26 8.68
N CYS A 119 3.43 -15.63 9.36
CA CYS A 119 3.77 -14.23 9.07
C CYS A 119 5.20 -13.83 9.42
N VAL A 120 5.60 -12.73 8.80
CA VAL A 120 6.78 -11.94 9.18
C VAL A 120 6.36 -10.53 9.56
N LYS A 121 7.05 -9.91 10.53
CA LYS A 121 6.91 -8.47 10.81
C LYS A 121 7.80 -7.71 9.82
N VAL A 122 7.21 -6.75 9.11
CA VAL A 122 7.88 -6.00 8.03
C VAL A 122 8.29 -4.60 8.46
N SER A 123 9.29 -4.04 7.78
CA SER A 123 9.76 -2.66 7.97
C SER A 123 9.84 -1.86 6.67
N SER A 124 9.82 -2.54 5.52
CA SER A 124 9.96 -1.96 4.19
C SER A 124 9.21 -2.77 3.13
N CYS A 125 7.96 -3.11 3.41
CA CYS A 125 7.09 -3.79 2.46
C CYS A 125 6.26 -2.76 1.69
N GLN A 126 6.42 -2.73 0.38
CA GLN A 126 5.75 -1.81 -0.55
C GLN A 126 4.68 -2.53 -1.37
N THR A 127 3.98 -1.80 -2.18
CA THR A 127 2.79 -2.12 -2.98
C THR A 127 1.51 -2.22 -2.15
N THR A 128 0.45 -1.63 -2.66
CA THR A 128 -0.87 -1.56 -2.02
C THR A 128 -1.82 -2.64 -2.55
N THR A 129 -1.28 -3.70 -3.14
CA THR A 129 -2.02 -4.80 -3.78
C THR A 129 -3.15 -5.36 -2.92
N GLY A 130 -2.91 -5.50 -1.62
CA GLY A 130 -3.94 -5.89 -0.66
C GLY A 130 -3.43 -5.79 0.78
N TYR A 131 -4.23 -5.18 1.64
CA TYR A 131 -3.94 -5.05 3.07
C TYR A 131 -5.20 -4.93 3.91
N LEU A 132 -5.18 -5.55 5.08
CA LEU A 132 -6.24 -5.52 6.09
C LEU A 132 -5.81 -4.60 7.22
N VAL A 133 -6.65 -3.60 7.53
CA VAL A 133 -6.41 -2.60 8.59
C VAL A 133 -7.37 -2.86 9.75
N ASN A 134 -6.85 -2.84 10.98
CA ASN A 134 -7.66 -2.90 12.19
C ASN A 134 -8.30 -1.53 12.48
N GLY A 135 -9.56 -1.51 12.94
CA GLY A 135 -10.31 -0.27 13.15
C GLY A 135 -9.64 0.74 14.07
N HIS A 136 -8.96 0.28 15.13
CA HIS A 136 -8.22 1.17 16.03
C HIS A 136 -7.05 1.92 15.34
N TYR A 137 -6.63 1.44 14.16
CA TYR A 137 -5.48 1.99 13.45
C TYR A 137 -5.86 2.96 12.32
N PHE A 138 -7.14 3.13 12.01
CA PHE A 138 -7.60 3.99 10.91
C PHE A 138 -7.05 5.42 11.02
N ASP A 139 -7.12 6.05 12.19
CA ASP A 139 -6.65 7.42 12.37
C ASP A 139 -5.16 7.58 12.06
N THR A 140 -4.35 6.66 12.54
CA THR A 140 -2.90 6.65 12.31
C THR A 140 -2.58 6.52 10.82
N LEU A 141 -3.25 5.60 10.12
CA LEU A 141 -3.00 5.36 8.71
C LEU A 141 -3.55 6.48 7.82
N ILE A 142 -4.72 7.03 8.15
CA ILE A 142 -5.32 8.19 7.46
C ILE A 142 -4.37 9.39 7.54
N GLU A 143 -3.83 9.70 8.71
CA GLU A 143 -2.91 10.84 8.88
C GLU A 143 -1.61 10.63 8.11
N ASN A 144 -1.08 9.41 8.14
CA ASN A 144 0.09 9.06 7.33
C ASN A 144 -0.17 9.27 5.83
N PHE A 145 -1.32 8.78 5.33
CA PHE A 145 -1.68 8.93 3.91
C PHE A 145 -1.89 10.40 3.54
N ARG A 146 -2.57 11.18 4.37
CA ARG A 146 -2.76 12.63 4.16
C ARG A 146 -1.44 13.37 4.07
N THR A 147 -0.51 13.04 4.96
CA THR A 147 0.83 13.66 4.98
C THR A 147 1.63 13.26 3.73
N GLY A 148 1.65 11.99 3.35
CA GLY A 148 2.30 11.53 2.11
C GLY A 148 1.70 12.18 0.87
N ILE A 149 0.37 12.27 0.79
CA ILE A 149 -0.37 12.92 -0.31
C ILE A 149 -0.01 14.41 -0.39
N LYS A 150 0.04 15.11 0.74
CA LYS A 150 0.45 16.52 0.77
C LYS A 150 1.85 16.70 0.18
N HIS A 151 2.82 15.90 0.62
CA HIS A 151 4.18 15.92 0.06
C HIS A 151 4.21 15.55 -1.43
N LEU A 152 3.38 14.61 -1.86
CA LEU A 152 3.29 14.21 -3.27
C LEU A 152 2.68 15.32 -4.15
N ILE A 153 1.74 16.10 -3.63
CA ILE A 153 1.18 17.29 -4.31
C ILE A 153 2.26 18.37 -4.46
N GLU A 154 3.00 18.64 -3.39
CA GLU A 154 4.08 19.65 -3.38
C GLU A 154 5.26 19.22 -4.26
N ASN A 155 5.51 17.91 -4.39
CA ASN A 155 6.65 17.33 -5.10
C ASN A 155 6.23 16.15 -6.01
N PRO A 156 5.50 16.39 -7.12
CA PRO A 156 4.88 15.31 -7.91
C PRO A 156 5.88 14.30 -8.53
N HIS A 157 7.13 14.73 -8.72
CA HIS A 157 8.20 13.88 -9.26
C HIS A 157 8.85 12.96 -8.22
N LEU A 158 8.57 13.16 -6.92
CA LEU A 158 9.12 12.37 -5.83
C LEU A 158 8.17 11.25 -5.36
N HIS A 159 7.39 10.66 -6.28
CA HIS A 159 6.49 9.55 -5.97
C HIS A 159 7.21 8.36 -5.31
N ILE A 160 8.49 8.14 -5.64
CA ILE A 160 9.32 7.11 -5.03
C ILE A 160 9.53 7.30 -3.51
N LEU A 161 9.27 8.51 -2.98
CA LEU A 161 9.37 8.83 -1.56
C LEU A 161 7.99 8.98 -0.90
N TYR A 162 7.04 9.55 -1.61
CA TYR A 162 5.79 10.04 -1.05
C TYR A 162 4.53 9.30 -1.50
N ALA A 163 4.63 8.37 -2.48
CA ALA A 163 3.54 7.42 -2.71
C ALA A 163 3.22 6.67 -1.42
N ILE A 164 1.96 6.38 -1.16
CA ILE A 164 1.51 5.84 0.13
C ILE A 164 2.23 4.55 0.52
N ASP A 165 2.55 3.70 -0.45
CA ASP A 165 3.28 2.44 -0.26
C ASP A 165 4.79 2.60 0.03
N LYS A 166 5.29 3.82 -0.01
CA LYS A 166 6.63 4.23 0.41
C LYS A 166 6.58 4.99 1.73
N TYR A 167 5.63 5.92 1.82
CA TYR A 167 5.51 6.79 2.98
C TYR A 167 5.11 6.02 4.25
N TRP A 168 4.35 4.94 4.12
CA TRP A 168 3.97 4.07 5.23
C TRP A 168 5.13 3.26 5.86
N PHE A 169 6.33 3.22 5.25
CA PHE A 169 7.49 2.55 5.87
C PHE A 169 7.84 3.09 7.25
N ASN A 170 7.56 4.37 7.50
CA ASN A 170 7.77 4.96 8.82
C ASN A 170 6.90 4.29 9.89
N LEU A 171 5.66 3.93 9.52
CA LEU A 171 4.74 3.22 10.39
C LEU A 171 5.13 1.75 10.57
N GLN A 172 5.58 1.09 9.51
CA GLN A 172 5.99 -0.32 9.58
C GLN A 172 7.13 -0.55 10.57
N LYS A 173 8.03 0.43 10.73
CA LYS A 173 9.20 0.35 11.64
C LYS A 173 8.81 0.36 13.11
N ILE A 174 7.70 0.99 13.48
CA ILE A 174 7.33 1.27 14.87
C ILE A 174 6.03 0.62 15.33
N HIS A 175 5.24 0.10 14.38
CA HIS A 175 3.93 -0.51 14.65
C HIS A 175 3.90 -2.00 14.27
N ASN A 176 2.75 -2.66 14.47
CA ASN A 176 2.59 -4.09 14.25
C ASN A 176 2.04 -4.36 12.83
N TRP A 177 2.95 -4.34 11.87
CA TRP A 177 2.67 -4.65 10.47
C TRP A 177 3.21 -6.02 10.10
N PHE A 178 2.34 -6.88 9.60
CA PHE A 178 2.67 -8.26 9.26
C PHE A 178 2.40 -8.54 7.78
N LEU A 179 3.23 -9.37 7.18
CA LEU A 179 3.04 -9.93 5.84
C LEU A 179 2.80 -11.42 5.98
N ILE A 180 1.74 -11.92 5.35
CA ILE A 180 1.40 -13.35 5.37
C ILE A 180 2.40 -14.15 4.54
N ILE A 181 2.87 -15.28 5.08
CA ILE A 181 3.78 -16.21 4.43
C ILE A 181 3.23 -17.64 4.44
N PRO A 182 3.69 -18.49 3.50
CA PRO A 182 4.54 -18.19 2.35
C PRO A 182 3.87 -17.22 1.37
N LEU A 183 4.66 -16.49 0.59
CA LEU A 183 4.16 -15.48 -0.35
C LEU A 183 3.43 -16.13 -1.51
N THR A 184 2.11 -16.08 -1.48
CA THR A 184 1.21 -16.70 -2.47
C THR A 184 0.30 -15.69 -3.16
N VAL A 185 0.63 -14.40 -3.02
CA VAL A 185 -0.15 -13.30 -3.61
C VAL A 185 0.78 -12.39 -4.41
N THR A 186 0.36 -12.03 -5.60
CA THR A 186 1.06 -11.11 -6.50
C THR A 186 0.06 -10.20 -7.22
N GLN A 187 0.54 -9.33 -8.08
CA GLN A 187 -0.26 -8.65 -9.09
C GLN A 187 -0.25 -9.48 -10.39
N ARG A 188 -1.37 -9.47 -11.13
CA ARG A 188 -1.39 -10.04 -12.48
C ARG A 188 -0.46 -9.24 -13.38
N GLU A 189 0.19 -9.92 -14.32
CA GLU A 189 0.90 -9.25 -15.40
C GLU A 189 -0.08 -8.47 -16.26
N ASP A 190 0.13 -7.15 -16.40
CA ASP A 190 -0.78 -6.28 -17.13
C ASP A 190 -0.11 -4.91 -17.43
N TYR A 191 -0.80 -4.09 -18.23
CA TYR A 191 -0.43 -2.70 -18.40
C TYR A 191 -0.74 -1.87 -17.15
N SER A 192 0.27 -1.23 -16.58
CA SER A 192 0.12 -0.31 -15.45
C SER A 192 -0.27 1.09 -15.93
N ASP A 193 -1.43 1.58 -15.49
CA ASP A 193 -1.88 2.96 -15.77
C ASP A 193 -1.01 4.00 -15.06
N ILE A 194 -0.31 3.61 -13.99
CA ILE A 194 0.62 4.46 -13.23
C ILE A 194 1.98 4.51 -13.91
N GLU A 195 2.58 3.33 -14.21
CA GLU A 195 3.92 3.24 -14.77
C GLU A 195 3.96 3.41 -16.30
N LYS A 196 2.78 3.41 -16.97
CA LYS A 196 2.61 3.54 -18.42
C LYS A 196 3.37 2.49 -19.24
N ARG A 197 3.47 1.27 -18.70
CA ARG A 197 4.11 0.12 -19.34
C ARG A 197 3.51 -1.20 -18.86
N ALA A 198 3.77 -2.28 -19.58
CA ALA A 198 3.51 -3.63 -19.06
C ALA A 198 4.41 -3.92 -17.86
N THR A 199 3.83 -4.47 -16.80
CA THR A 199 4.51 -4.79 -15.54
C THR A 199 4.25 -6.23 -15.15
N ASN A 200 5.27 -6.87 -14.58
CA ASN A 200 5.18 -8.18 -13.94
C ASN A 200 5.97 -8.13 -12.63
N TYR A 201 5.25 -8.18 -11.52
CA TYR A 201 5.83 -8.12 -10.18
C TYR A 201 5.93 -9.49 -9.51
N ALA A 202 5.58 -10.59 -10.20
CA ALA A 202 5.52 -11.91 -9.59
C ALA A 202 6.82 -12.26 -8.86
N GLN A 203 7.99 -12.11 -9.52
CA GLN A 203 9.27 -12.44 -8.92
C GLN A 203 9.55 -11.67 -7.61
N VAL A 204 9.31 -10.34 -7.61
CA VAL A 204 9.61 -9.51 -6.42
C VAL A 204 8.57 -9.66 -5.32
N MET A 205 7.37 -10.14 -5.63
CA MET A 205 6.30 -10.32 -4.65
C MET A 205 6.20 -11.75 -4.11
N THR A 206 6.87 -12.73 -4.72
CA THR A 206 6.88 -14.13 -4.28
C THR A 206 8.22 -14.58 -3.71
N ASP A 207 9.21 -13.72 -3.72
CA ASP A 207 10.52 -13.96 -3.11
C ASP A 207 10.70 -13.04 -1.89
N LEU A 208 10.74 -13.63 -0.71
CA LEU A 208 10.83 -12.89 0.56
C LEU A 208 12.24 -12.32 0.77
N ASP A 209 13.27 -13.08 0.45
CA ASP A 209 14.68 -12.79 0.77
C ASP A 209 15.40 -12.00 -0.32
N LYS A 210 14.96 -12.15 -1.57
CA LYS A 210 15.53 -11.44 -2.74
C LYS A 210 17.04 -11.59 -2.89
N GLU A 211 17.58 -12.75 -2.56
CA GLU A 211 19.01 -13.03 -2.67
C GLU A 211 19.58 -12.74 -4.05
N TRP A 212 18.80 -13.00 -5.11
CA TRP A 212 19.15 -12.70 -6.49
C TRP A 212 19.37 -11.19 -6.76
N PHE A 213 18.75 -10.34 -5.96
CA PHE A 213 18.89 -8.88 -6.08
C PHE A 213 20.16 -8.40 -5.35
N PHE A 214 20.42 -8.93 -4.15
CA PHE A 214 21.55 -8.52 -3.32
C PHE A 214 22.88 -9.19 -3.72
N ASN A 215 22.83 -10.40 -4.27
CA ASN A 215 24.01 -11.20 -4.62
C ASN A 215 24.46 -11.01 -6.09
N LYS A 216 23.95 -10.01 -6.83
CA LYS A 216 24.44 -9.70 -8.17
C LYS A 216 25.91 -9.29 -8.12
N PRO A 217 26.81 -9.89 -8.94
CA PRO A 217 28.18 -9.41 -9.09
C PRO A 217 28.16 -7.92 -9.50
N GLN A 218 29.05 -7.12 -8.91
CA GLN A 218 29.12 -5.65 -9.11
C GLN A 218 29.30 -5.17 -10.57
N GLN A 219 29.43 -6.06 -11.54
CA GLN A 219 29.65 -5.71 -12.96
C GLN A 219 28.38 -5.30 -13.73
N GLN A 220 27.18 -5.34 -13.10
CA GLN A 220 25.94 -4.82 -13.70
C GLN A 220 25.22 -3.85 -12.76
N GLN A 221 25.92 -2.94 -12.14
CA GLN A 221 25.28 -1.84 -11.43
C GLN A 221 24.52 -0.97 -12.44
N LEU A 222 23.20 -0.92 -12.28
CA LEU A 222 22.37 0.13 -12.82
C LEU A 222 23.01 1.50 -12.52
N PRO A 223 22.84 2.51 -13.38
CA PRO A 223 23.50 3.80 -13.23
C PRO A 223 23.35 4.32 -11.80
N SER A 224 24.45 4.80 -11.25
CA SER A 224 24.67 5.26 -9.86
C SER A 224 23.60 6.16 -9.25
N ASN A 225 22.69 6.65 -10.04
CA ASN A 225 21.55 7.50 -9.64
C ASN A 225 20.47 6.77 -8.83
N MET A 226 20.38 5.43 -8.89
CA MET A 226 19.40 4.67 -8.09
C MET A 226 19.94 4.25 -6.72
N VAL A 227 21.25 3.99 -6.60
CA VAL A 227 21.89 3.63 -5.31
C VAL A 227 22.09 4.87 -4.44
N ALA A 228 22.38 6.02 -5.05
CA ALA A 228 22.50 7.29 -4.31
C ALA A 228 21.20 7.72 -3.62
N SER A 229 20.02 7.34 -4.16
CA SER A 229 18.73 7.64 -3.56
C SER A 229 18.50 6.85 -2.25
N SER A 230 18.92 5.59 -2.19
CA SER A 230 18.73 4.75 -0.99
C SER A 230 19.60 5.20 0.19
N ASN A 231 20.84 5.59 -0.08
CA ASN A 231 21.77 6.08 0.96
C ASN A 231 21.47 7.54 1.39
N LYS A 232 20.92 8.38 0.51
CA LYS A 232 20.45 9.72 0.87
C LYS A 232 19.21 9.71 1.77
N ILE A 233 18.33 8.72 1.60
CA ILE A 233 17.13 8.54 2.44
C ILE A 233 17.53 8.20 3.89
N ALA A 234 18.57 7.39 4.08
CA ALA A 234 19.05 7.04 5.42
C ALA A 234 19.71 8.23 6.15
N GLN A 235 20.26 9.21 5.43
CA GLN A 235 20.91 10.39 6.02
C GLN A 235 19.98 11.58 6.24
N LEU A 236 18.86 11.69 5.48
CA LEU A 236 17.90 12.79 5.62
C LEU A 236 16.92 12.63 6.79
N SER A 237 16.85 11.44 7.41
CA SER A 237 15.95 11.18 8.54
C SER A 237 16.49 11.62 9.92
N ILE A 238 17.65 12.28 10.01
CA ILE A 238 18.32 12.58 11.28
C ILE A 238 18.27 14.08 11.69
N THR A 239 17.78 14.97 10.83
CA THR A 239 17.72 16.42 11.18
C THR A 239 16.29 16.96 10.99
N SER A 240 15.43 16.78 11.99
CA SER A 240 14.18 17.52 12.12
C SER A 240 14.36 18.68 13.10
N GLU A 241 14.73 19.86 12.63
CA GLU A 241 14.51 21.09 13.35
C GLU A 241 13.11 21.66 13.04
N PRO A 242 12.42 22.28 14.03
CA PRO A 242 11.07 22.79 13.83
C PRO A 242 11.07 24.06 12.99
N ILE A 243 10.40 24.03 11.84
CA ILE A 243 10.22 25.21 10.98
C ILE A 243 9.19 26.14 11.61
N LYS A 244 9.61 27.33 12.04
CA LYS A 244 8.72 28.44 12.40
C LYS A 244 8.07 29.01 11.15
N SER A 245 6.73 28.92 11.07
CA SER A 245 5.94 29.47 9.97
C SER A 245 5.81 31.00 10.09
N ASN A 246 6.35 31.73 9.13
CA ASN A 246 5.97 33.10 8.83
C ASN A 246 5.58 33.18 7.34
N ILE A 247 4.29 33.04 7.03
CA ILE A 247 3.75 33.32 5.71
C ILE A 247 2.91 34.58 5.77
N LYS A 248 3.39 35.66 5.13
CA LYS A 248 2.58 36.84 4.82
C LYS A 248 1.78 36.56 3.54
N LEU A 249 0.45 36.61 3.66
CA LEU A 249 -0.48 36.55 2.54
C LEU A 249 -0.46 37.87 1.76
N ASN A 250 -0.21 37.79 0.46
CA ASN A 250 -0.37 38.91 -0.48
C ASN A 250 -1.62 38.63 -1.32
N THR A 251 -2.65 39.49 -1.20
CA THR A 251 -3.95 39.38 -1.87
C THR A 251 -3.92 40.12 -3.21
N GLY A 252 -4.24 39.42 -4.30
CA GLY A 252 -4.40 40.01 -5.64
C GLY A 252 -5.22 39.12 -6.60
N SER A 253 -6.52 39.38 -6.64
CA SER A 253 -7.57 39.30 -7.69
C SER A 253 -7.68 38.16 -8.71
N LYS A 254 -8.74 37.37 -8.54
CA LYS A 254 -9.86 36.91 -9.39
C LYS A 254 -9.76 35.54 -10.11
N PRO A 255 -10.91 34.90 -10.48
CA PRO A 255 -11.31 33.62 -9.85
C PRO A 255 -11.35 32.47 -10.86
N SER A 256 -10.96 31.29 -10.44
CA SER A 256 -11.34 30.02 -11.08
C SER A 256 -11.68 28.99 -10.00
N MET A 257 -12.72 28.24 -10.26
CA MET A 257 -13.43 27.27 -9.44
C MET A 257 -12.62 26.68 -8.27
N SER A 258 -13.05 27.00 -7.05
CA SER A 258 -12.53 26.42 -5.83
C SER A 258 -13.24 25.09 -5.54
N ILE A 259 -12.51 23.99 -5.63
CA ILE A 259 -12.89 22.76 -4.93
C ILE A 259 -12.46 22.97 -3.48
N ASN A 260 -13.41 23.17 -2.58
CA ASN A 260 -13.16 23.22 -1.14
C ASN A 260 -12.82 21.81 -0.67
N MET A 261 -11.55 21.49 -0.58
CA MET A 261 -11.07 20.37 0.24
C MET A 261 -10.65 20.92 1.60
N LYS A 262 -11.42 20.62 2.64
CA LYS A 262 -10.89 20.65 4.00
C LYS A 262 -9.94 19.45 4.14
N ILE A 263 -8.68 19.70 4.15
CA ILE A 263 -7.62 18.75 4.51
C ILE A 263 -7.43 18.82 6.02
#